data_e1e0cb0df26fd3f0e8736ab0db3dc8f7
#
_entry.id   e1e0cb0df26fd3f0e8736ab0db3dc8f7
#
_cell.length_a   1.000
_cell.length_b   1.000
_cell.length_c   1.000
_cell.angle_alpha   90.00
_cell.angle_beta   90.00
_cell.angle_gamma   90.00
#
_symmetry.space_group_name_H-M   'P 1'
#
loop_
_entity.id
_entity.type
_entity.pdbx_description
1 polymer ?
#
loop_
_entity_poly.entity_id
_entity_poly.type
_entity_poly.pdbx_seq_one_letter_code
_entity_poly.pdbx_strand_id
1 'polypeptide(L)'
;MSGNTFGKIFTLTSFGESHGVAIGGVIDGVPANFPIDLAKIQQELDRRKPGQSNLVTQRKESDTVQLLSGIFEGKTTGSPIGFIIHNENQKSADYEHLKDAFRPSHADFSYHQKYGHRDYRGGGRSSARETTCRVVAGAIAKQFLESLGIQFSTYVDQIGNVRFENDSFFENELIEGNAVRCPNEKMATKMAELILETRKKGDTIGGAIRCVIQGVPAGLGEPVFDKLHADLGKAMLSINAVKGFEIGSGFDSIAMNGSEHNDIFSSDGSTKTNHSGGIQGGISNGMPISFRVAFKPVATIMQTQPTIDEVGNETEIEGKGRHDACVVPRAVPIVEAMAAMVILDFYLRNKSVHL
;
A
#
# COMPACT_ATOMS: atom_id res chain seq x y z
N MET A 1 -3.68 -1.26 -23.54
CA MET A 1 -3.59 -2.00 -22.26
C MET A 1 -4.10 -1.10 -21.15
N SER A 2 -4.96 -1.61 -20.28
CA SER A 2 -5.47 -0.77 -19.20
C SER A 2 -4.59 -0.94 -17.96
N GLY A 3 -4.09 0.17 -17.39
CA GLY A 3 -3.34 0.18 -16.14
C GLY A 3 -4.22 0.02 -14.89
N ASN A 4 -5.46 -0.45 -15.03
CA ASN A 4 -6.43 -0.57 -13.94
C ASN A 4 -6.60 -2.03 -13.44
N THR A 5 -5.85 -2.97 -14.02
CA THR A 5 -5.82 -4.39 -13.60
C THR A 5 -4.44 -4.77 -13.10
N PHE A 6 -4.39 -5.43 -11.94
CA PHE A 6 -3.19 -5.96 -11.30
C PHE A 6 -3.35 -7.46 -11.05
N GLY A 7 -2.24 -8.23 -11.13
CA GLY A 7 -2.21 -9.69 -10.96
C GLY A 7 -2.32 -10.46 -12.28
N LYS A 8 -2.16 -11.78 -12.24
CA LYS A 8 -2.23 -12.69 -13.40
C LYS A 8 -3.31 -13.77 -13.23
N ILE A 9 -3.32 -14.49 -12.10
CA ILE A 9 -4.37 -15.44 -11.71
C ILE A 9 -5.29 -14.77 -10.71
N PHE A 10 -4.74 -14.33 -9.57
CA PHE A 10 -5.48 -13.49 -8.63
C PHE A 10 -5.42 -12.04 -9.09
N THR A 11 -6.50 -11.54 -9.65
CA THR A 11 -6.53 -10.21 -10.27
C THR A 11 -7.49 -9.27 -9.59
N LEU A 12 -7.14 -7.98 -9.59
CA LEU A 12 -8.04 -6.87 -9.24
C LEU A 12 -8.11 -5.91 -10.42
N THR A 13 -9.31 -5.66 -10.94
CA THR A 13 -9.61 -4.52 -11.80
C THR A 13 -10.40 -3.49 -11.02
N SER A 14 -9.84 -2.28 -10.81
CA SER A 14 -10.49 -1.22 -10.04
C SER A 14 -11.05 -0.11 -10.93
N PHE A 15 -12.14 0.54 -10.49
CA PHE A 15 -12.80 1.65 -11.17
C PHE A 15 -13.30 2.72 -10.17
N GLY A 16 -13.75 3.85 -10.70
CA GLY A 16 -14.30 4.97 -9.94
C GLY A 16 -13.27 6.02 -9.53
N GLU A 17 -13.73 7.22 -9.25
CA GLU A 17 -12.96 8.41 -8.89
C GLU A 17 -13.27 8.86 -7.47
N SER A 18 -12.34 9.61 -6.86
CA SER A 18 -12.45 10.06 -5.46
C SER A 18 -13.66 10.95 -5.15
N HIS A 19 -14.19 11.63 -6.16
CA HIS A 19 -15.38 12.51 -6.09
C HIS A 19 -16.50 12.06 -7.04
N GLY A 20 -16.41 10.84 -7.57
CA GLY A 20 -17.50 10.13 -8.22
C GLY A 20 -18.52 9.59 -7.22
N VAL A 21 -19.54 8.92 -7.70
CA VAL A 21 -20.61 8.32 -6.87
C VAL A 21 -20.04 7.22 -5.96
N ALA A 22 -19.14 6.41 -6.52
CA ALA A 22 -18.53 5.27 -5.83
C ALA A 22 -17.19 4.90 -6.44
N ILE A 23 -16.46 4.08 -5.70
CA ILE A 23 -15.32 3.30 -6.21
C ILE A 23 -15.66 1.83 -6.06
N GLY A 24 -15.02 0.98 -6.86
CA GLY A 24 -15.25 -0.45 -6.77
C GLY A 24 -14.24 -1.23 -7.58
N GLY A 25 -14.46 -2.53 -7.65
CA GLY A 25 -13.60 -3.42 -8.42
C GLY A 25 -14.23 -4.76 -8.68
N VAL A 26 -13.53 -5.51 -9.52
CA VAL A 26 -13.77 -6.93 -9.76
C VAL A 26 -12.49 -7.67 -9.40
N ILE A 27 -12.63 -8.65 -8.50
CA ILE A 27 -11.56 -9.58 -8.11
C ILE A 27 -11.86 -10.91 -8.79
N ASP A 28 -10.89 -11.45 -9.50
CA ASP A 28 -11.02 -12.75 -10.18
C ASP A 28 -9.90 -13.69 -9.76
N GLY A 29 -10.07 -14.99 -10.01
CA GLY A 29 -9.10 -16.04 -9.68
C GLY A 29 -9.07 -16.44 -8.21
N VAL A 30 -10.08 -16.08 -7.42
CA VAL A 30 -10.22 -16.60 -6.05
C VAL A 30 -10.65 -18.07 -6.10
N PRO A 31 -9.93 -19.01 -5.42
CA PRO A 31 -10.33 -20.41 -5.39
C PRO A 31 -11.76 -20.59 -4.87
N ALA A 32 -12.53 -21.51 -5.46
CA ALA A 32 -13.89 -21.80 -5.02
C ALA A 32 -13.94 -22.50 -3.65
N ASN A 33 -15.10 -22.39 -3.00
CA ASN A 33 -15.41 -23.05 -1.71
C ASN A 33 -14.53 -22.58 -0.52
N PHE A 34 -13.88 -21.42 -0.65
CA PHE A 34 -13.13 -20.82 0.44
C PHE A 34 -14.06 -19.97 1.33
N PRO A 35 -14.07 -20.16 2.67
CA PRO A 35 -14.88 -19.36 3.57
C PRO A 35 -14.35 -17.93 3.64
N ILE A 36 -15.23 -16.95 3.46
CA ILE A 36 -14.91 -15.52 3.53
C ILE A 36 -15.59 -14.89 4.74
N ASP A 37 -14.78 -14.25 5.57
CA ASP A 37 -15.26 -13.42 6.67
C ASP A 37 -15.34 -11.95 6.22
N LEU A 38 -16.57 -11.45 6.06
CA LEU A 38 -16.83 -10.06 5.66
C LEU A 38 -16.39 -9.05 6.73
N ALA A 39 -16.46 -9.44 8.01
CA ALA A 39 -16.03 -8.57 9.09
C ALA A 39 -14.52 -8.32 9.05
N LYS A 40 -13.72 -9.31 8.68
CA LYS A 40 -12.28 -9.15 8.45
C LYS A 40 -11.98 -8.18 7.29
N ILE A 41 -12.76 -8.23 6.20
CA ILE A 41 -12.60 -7.29 5.08
C ILE A 41 -12.88 -5.86 5.56
N GLN A 42 -13.98 -5.66 6.31
CA GLN A 42 -14.33 -4.36 6.85
C GLN A 42 -13.29 -3.86 7.86
N GLN A 43 -12.74 -4.74 8.70
CA GLN A 43 -11.67 -4.40 9.63
C GLN A 43 -10.42 -3.86 8.91
N GLU A 44 -10.00 -4.46 7.82
CA GLU A 44 -8.88 -3.97 7.02
C GLU A 44 -9.18 -2.60 6.39
N LEU A 45 -10.41 -2.38 5.91
CA LEU A 45 -10.86 -1.08 5.44
C LEU A 45 -10.86 -0.04 6.57
N ASP A 46 -11.28 -0.43 7.77
CA ASP A 46 -11.27 0.42 8.96
C ASP A 46 -9.84 0.81 9.37
N ARG A 47 -8.86 -0.08 9.25
CA ARG A 47 -7.43 0.24 9.43
C ARG A 47 -6.92 1.29 8.44
N ARG A 48 -7.47 1.33 7.21
CA ARG A 48 -7.06 2.25 6.14
C ARG A 48 -7.78 3.59 6.20
N LYS A 49 -9.06 3.65 6.62
CA LYS A 49 -9.92 4.84 6.52
C LYS A 49 -9.32 6.08 7.21
N PRO A 50 -9.69 7.31 6.79
CA PRO A 50 -9.29 8.53 7.46
C PRO A 50 -9.98 8.70 8.83
N GLY A 51 -9.48 9.63 9.66
CA GLY A 51 -10.14 10.01 10.92
C GLY A 51 -9.90 9.08 12.10
N GLN A 52 -8.89 8.21 12.05
CA GLN A 52 -8.61 7.23 13.11
C GLN A 52 -7.87 7.82 14.32
N SER A 53 -7.15 8.92 14.15
CA SER A 53 -6.37 9.56 15.20
C SER A 53 -6.19 11.06 14.94
N ASN A 54 -5.61 11.76 15.91
CA ASN A 54 -5.23 13.15 15.76
C ASN A 54 -4.03 13.37 14.82
N LEU A 55 -3.34 12.33 14.39
CA LEU A 55 -2.19 12.41 13.46
C LEU A 55 -2.61 12.47 12.00
N VAL A 56 -3.81 12.00 11.67
CA VAL A 56 -4.34 11.90 10.30
C VAL A 56 -5.47 12.90 10.07
N THR A 57 -5.86 13.05 8.80
CA THR A 57 -6.98 13.93 8.42
C THR A 57 -8.27 13.59 9.17
N GLN A 58 -9.04 14.63 9.54
CA GLN A 58 -10.32 14.51 10.24
C GLN A 58 -11.51 14.24 9.27
N ARG A 59 -11.24 13.91 8.01
CA ARG A 59 -12.27 13.45 7.09
C ARG A 59 -12.89 12.16 7.62
N LYS A 60 -14.20 12.00 7.49
CA LYS A 60 -14.92 10.79 7.90
C LYS A 60 -15.50 10.10 6.67
N GLU A 61 -15.14 8.85 6.47
CA GLU A 61 -15.71 7.97 5.46
C GLU A 61 -16.05 6.65 6.16
N SER A 62 -17.19 6.05 5.84
CA SER A 62 -17.56 4.73 6.40
C SER A 62 -16.68 3.65 5.78
N ASP A 63 -16.32 3.80 4.53
CA ASP A 63 -15.64 2.80 3.70
C ASP A 63 -16.34 1.43 3.72
N THR A 64 -17.69 1.44 3.88
CA THR A 64 -18.46 0.20 3.94
C THR A 64 -18.46 -0.49 2.59
N VAL A 65 -17.95 -1.71 2.54
CA VAL A 65 -17.92 -2.53 1.32
C VAL A 65 -19.22 -3.29 1.12
N GLN A 66 -19.73 -3.25 -0.11
CA GLN A 66 -20.84 -4.10 -0.54
C GLN A 66 -20.32 -5.09 -1.59
N LEU A 67 -20.36 -6.38 -1.28
CA LEU A 67 -20.06 -7.44 -2.26
C LEU A 67 -21.31 -7.73 -3.09
N LEU A 68 -21.14 -7.80 -4.42
CA LEU A 68 -22.22 -7.89 -5.38
C LEU A 68 -22.33 -9.29 -6.01
N SER A 69 -21.26 -10.07 -6.02
CA SER A 69 -21.17 -11.38 -6.67
C SER A 69 -20.04 -12.22 -6.10
N GLY A 70 -19.93 -13.47 -6.53
CA GLY A 70 -18.80 -14.35 -6.26
C GLY A 70 -18.80 -15.01 -4.87
N ILE A 71 -19.82 -14.75 -4.05
CA ILE A 71 -19.99 -15.31 -2.70
C ILE A 71 -21.39 -15.92 -2.57
N PHE A 72 -21.47 -17.13 -2.07
CA PHE A 72 -22.71 -17.82 -1.74
C PHE A 72 -22.56 -18.57 -0.40
N GLU A 73 -23.51 -18.40 0.52
CA GLU A 73 -23.48 -18.99 1.86
C GLU A 73 -22.13 -18.83 2.59
N GLY A 74 -21.56 -17.62 2.51
CA GLY A 74 -20.28 -17.26 3.15
C GLY A 74 -19.04 -17.87 2.51
N LYS A 75 -19.14 -18.48 1.32
CA LYS A 75 -18.02 -19.08 0.59
C LYS A 75 -17.89 -18.52 -0.81
N THR A 76 -16.66 -18.50 -1.30
CA THR A 76 -16.36 -18.13 -2.69
C THR A 76 -16.93 -19.16 -3.66
N THR A 77 -17.46 -18.68 -4.79
CA THR A 77 -18.02 -19.56 -5.85
C THR A 77 -17.00 -19.92 -6.94
N GLY A 78 -15.82 -19.28 -6.93
CA GLY A 78 -14.86 -19.36 -8.04
C GLY A 78 -15.20 -18.42 -9.21
N SER A 79 -16.34 -17.71 -9.13
CA SER A 79 -16.72 -16.66 -10.09
C SER A 79 -16.19 -15.29 -9.62
N PRO A 80 -16.10 -14.29 -10.52
CA PRO A 80 -15.61 -12.96 -10.14
C PRO A 80 -16.39 -12.33 -8.98
N ILE A 81 -15.65 -11.78 -8.01
CA ILE A 81 -16.21 -11.04 -6.87
C ILE A 81 -16.27 -9.57 -7.25
N GLY A 82 -17.48 -9.09 -7.59
CA GLY A 82 -17.76 -7.67 -7.78
C GLY A 82 -18.01 -6.99 -6.43
N PHE A 83 -17.47 -5.78 -6.25
CA PHE A 83 -17.73 -4.98 -5.05
C PHE A 83 -17.81 -3.49 -5.35
N ILE A 84 -18.48 -2.75 -4.45
CA ILE A 84 -18.63 -1.29 -4.51
C ILE A 84 -18.51 -0.68 -3.11
N ILE A 85 -17.98 0.54 -3.06
CA ILE A 85 -17.90 1.39 -1.87
C ILE A 85 -18.35 2.79 -2.26
N HIS A 86 -19.43 3.27 -1.65
CA HIS A 86 -19.96 4.60 -1.92
C HIS A 86 -19.07 5.71 -1.34
N ASN A 87 -18.98 6.83 -2.05
CA ASN A 87 -18.35 8.04 -1.56
C ASN A 87 -19.40 8.87 -0.80
N GLU A 88 -19.21 9.12 0.49
CA GLU A 88 -20.22 9.76 1.35
C GLU A 88 -19.88 11.21 1.71
N ASN A 89 -18.61 11.56 1.82
CA ASN A 89 -18.16 12.84 2.40
C ASN A 89 -17.28 13.66 1.45
N GLN A 90 -17.62 13.63 0.16
CA GLN A 90 -16.93 14.41 -0.86
C GLN A 90 -17.41 15.88 -0.82
N LYS A 91 -16.46 16.83 -0.71
CA LYS A 91 -16.73 18.27 -0.79
C LYS A 91 -16.02 18.84 -2.00
N SER A 92 -16.70 18.83 -3.15
CA SER A 92 -16.13 19.29 -4.43
C SER A 92 -15.77 20.77 -4.40
N ALA A 93 -16.50 21.59 -3.63
CA ALA A 93 -16.22 23.01 -3.45
C ALA A 93 -14.84 23.31 -2.84
N ASP A 94 -14.28 22.40 -2.04
CA ASP A 94 -12.94 22.57 -1.46
C ASP A 94 -11.82 22.60 -2.51
N TYR A 95 -12.10 22.23 -3.78
CA TYR A 95 -11.13 22.10 -4.87
C TYR A 95 -11.34 23.11 -6.01
N GLU A 96 -12.32 24.01 -5.93
CA GLU A 96 -12.64 24.98 -7.00
C GLU A 96 -11.43 25.88 -7.32
N HIS A 97 -10.66 26.29 -6.32
CA HIS A 97 -9.45 27.11 -6.47
C HIS A 97 -8.28 26.38 -7.17
N LEU A 98 -8.42 25.04 -7.39
CA LEU A 98 -7.43 24.20 -8.07
C LEU A 98 -7.79 23.91 -9.51
N LYS A 99 -8.93 24.45 -10.00
CA LYS A 99 -9.46 24.13 -11.31
C LYS A 99 -8.48 24.48 -12.42
N ASP A 100 -7.92 25.67 -12.37
CA ASP A 100 -7.11 26.23 -13.45
C ASP A 100 -5.60 26.17 -13.18
N ALA A 101 -5.15 25.66 -12.01
CA ALA A 101 -3.75 25.60 -11.62
C ALA A 101 -3.30 24.17 -11.29
N PHE A 102 -2.00 23.90 -11.38
CA PHE A 102 -1.42 22.59 -11.10
C PHE A 102 -0.71 22.58 -9.74
N ARG A 103 -1.08 21.65 -8.86
CA ARG A 103 -0.36 21.46 -7.59
C ARG A 103 1.05 20.94 -7.84
N PRO A 104 2.11 21.57 -7.30
CA PRO A 104 3.47 21.08 -7.40
C PRO A 104 3.58 19.63 -6.88
N SER A 105 4.30 18.77 -7.59
CA SER A 105 4.50 17.35 -7.25
C SER A 105 3.22 16.49 -7.14
N HIS A 106 2.05 17.03 -7.54
CA HIS A 106 0.80 16.26 -7.68
C HIS A 106 0.64 15.74 -9.12
N ALA A 107 -0.31 14.84 -9.34
CA ALA A 107 -0.57 14.26 -10.65
C ALA A 107 -1.32 15.19 -11.64
N ASP A 108 -1.74 16.37 -11.22
CA ASP A 108 -2.59 17.28 -11.97
C ASP A 108 -2.05 17.56 -13.39
N PHE A 109 -0.82 18.02 -13.48
CA PHE A 109 -0.15 18.32 -14.74
C PHE A 109 -0.03 17.09 -15.64
N SER A 110 0.46 15.97 -15.09
CA SER A 110 0.68 14.73 -15.86
C SER A 110 -0.62 14.16 -16.41
N TYR A 111 -1.70 14.23 -15.64
CA TYR A 111 -3.03 13.78 -16.09
C TYR A 111 -3.59 14.70 -17.18
N HIS A 112 -3.45 16.02 -17.00
CA HIS A 112 -3.85 17.00 -18.01
C HIS A 112 -3.11 16.76 -19.34
N GLN A 113 -1.78 16.64 -19.30
CA GLN A 113 -0.95 16.38 -20.48
C GLN A 113 -1.29 15.04 -21.16
N LYS A 114 -1.59 14.02 -20.39
CA LYS A 114 -1.84 12.68 -20.94
C LYS A 114 -3.23 12.54 -21.55
N TYR A 115 -4.25 13.09 -20.88
CA TYR A 115 -5.66 12.82 -21.25
C TYR A 115 -6.35 14.04 -21.86
N GLY A 116 -5.71 15.24 -21.85
CA GLY A 116 -6.31 16.49 -22.30
C GLY A 116 -7.47 17.00 -21.44
N HIS A 117 -7.82 16.27 -20.40
CA HIS A 117 -8.92 16.55 -19.47
C HIS A 117 -8.64 15.91 -18.12
N ARG A 118 -8.99 16.57 -17.03
CA ARG A 118 -8.86 16.05 -15.67
C ARG A 118 -10.06 16.39 -14.81
N ASP A 119 -10.41 15.51 -13.89
CA ASP A 119 -11.27 15.87 -12.77
C ASP A 119 -10.41 16.55 -11.69
N TYR A 120 -10.53 17.88 -11.57
CA TYR A 120 -9.78 18.67 -10.58
C TYR A 120 -10.25 18.43 -9.14
N ARG A 121 -11.42 17.82 -8.96
CA ARG A 121 -11.99 17.53 -7.64
C ARG A 121 -11.24 16.37 -6.98
N GLY A 122 -10.33 16.68 -6.07
CA GLY A 122 -9.61 15.71 -5.24
C GLY A 122 -8.60 14.79 -5.94
N GLY A 123 -8.42 14.88 -7.26
CA GLY A 123 -7.44 14.13 -8.04
C GLY A 123 -7.95 12.84 -8.71
N GLY A 124 -9.26 12.58 -8.71
CA GLY A 124 -9.86 11.47 -9.47
C GLY A 124 -9.21 10.10 -9.17
N ARG A 125 -8.73 9.40 -10.21
CA ARG A 125 -8.03 8.11 -10.11
C ARG A 125 -6.63 8.22 -9.49
N SER A 126 -5.99 9.38 -9.48
CA SER A 126 -4.70 9.58 -8.81
C SER A 126 -4.82 9.75 -7.29
N SER A 127 -6.03 9.85 -6.76
CA SER A 127 -6.29 9.98 -5.33
C SER A 127 -5.99 8.69 -4.58
N ALA A 128 -5.46 8.81 -3.36
CA ALA A 128 -5.29 7.68 -2.44
C ALA A 128 -6.62 6.98 -2.06
N ARG A 129 -7.77 7.54 -2.45
CA ARG A 129 -9.10 6.91 -2.30
C ARG A 129 -9.16 5.56 -3.05
N GLU A 130 -8.50 5.47 -4.21
CA GLU A 130 -8.44 4.25 -5.03
C GLU A 130 -7.86 3.05 -4.25
N THR A 131 -6.94 3.28 -3.32
CA THR A 131 -6.31 2.22 -2.52
C THR A 131 -7.30 1.43 -1.65
N THR A 132 -8.51 1.95 -1.42
CA THR A 132 -9.59 1.21 -0.76
C THR A 132 -9.92 -0.08 -1.51
N CYS A 133 -9.93 -0.05 -2.86
CA CYS A 133 -10.17 -1.24 -3.68
C CYS A 133 -9.06 -2.29 -3.51
N ARG A 134 -7.81 -1.83 -3.36
CA ARG A 134 -6.66 -2.72 -3.11
C ARG A 134 -6.77 -3.41 -1.76
N VAL A 135 -7.25 -2.69 -0.73
CA VAL A 135 -7.44 -3.25 0.61
C VAL A 135 -8.54 -4.31 0.63
N VAL A 136 -9.62 -4.14 -0.13
CA VAL A 136 -10.65 -5.21 -0.28
C VAL A 136 -10.04 -6.48 -0.86
N ALA A 137 -9.31 -6.36 -1.98
CA ALA A 137 -8.68 -7.52 -2.62
C ALA A 137 -7.60 -8.14 -1.74
N GLY A 138 -6.77 -7.31 -1.09
CA GLY A 138 -5.74 -7.78 -0.16
C GLY A 138 -6.32 -8.46 1.07
N ALA A 139 -7.43 -7.98 1.62
CA ALA A 139 -8.11 -8.62 2.75
C ALA A 139 -8.65 -10.01 2.41
N ILE A 140 -9.14 -10.22 1.19
CA ILE A 140 -9.53 -11.55 0.70
C ILE A 140 -8.29 -12.42 0.54
N ALA A 141 -7.22 -11.91 -0.08
CA ALA A 141 -5.97 -12.63 -0.25
C ALA A 141 -5.34 -13.03 1.09
N LYS A 142 -5.33 -12.14 2.09
CA LYS A 142 -4.83 -12.42 3.44
C LYS A 142 -5.55 -13.58 4.10
N GLN A 143 -6.89 -13.59 4.09
CA GLN A 143 -7.65 -14.67 4.68
C GLN A 143 -7.28 -16.03 4.10
N PHE A 144 -7.05 -16.10 2.78
CA PHE A 144 -6.59 -17.33 2.13
C PHE A 144 -5.18 -17.70 2.57
N LEU A 145 -4.25 -16.74 2.59
CA LEU A 145 -2.85 -16.97 2.95
C LEU A 145 -2.70 -17.33 4.43
N GLU A 146 -3.47 -16.70 5.32
CA GLU A 146 -3.53 -17.06 6.75
C GLU A 146 -3.94 -18.52 6.97
N SER A 147 -4.87 -19.04 6.16
CA SER A 147 -5.27 -20.46 6.22
C SER A 147 -4.15 -21.43 5.81
N LEU A 148 -3.12 -20.92 5.16
CA LEU A 148 -1.90 -21.65 4.78
C LEU A 148 -0.73 -21.41 5.76
N GLY A 149 -0.94 -20.66 6.85
CA GLY A 149 0.09 -20.31 7.82
C GLY A 149 1.00 -19.15 7.40
N ILE A 150 0.63 -18.41 6.33
CA ILE A 150 1.39 -17.22 5.89
C ILE A 150 0.88 -16.00 6.65
N GLN A 151 1.78 -15.30 7.34
CA GLN A 151 1.48 -14.18 8.23
C GLN A 151 2.24 -12.92 7.81
N PHE A 152 1.63 -11.76 8.06
CA PHE A 152 2.16 -10.44 7.69
C PHE A 152 2.39 -9.60 8.94
N SER A 153 3.56 -8.97 9.03
CA SER A 153 3.90 -7.95 10.01
C SER A 153 4.32 -6.70 9.26
N THR A 154 3.44 -5.70 9.24
CA THR A 154 3.65 -4.48 8.44
C THR A 154 3.53 -3.25 9.34
N TYR A 155 4.60 -2.46 9.43
CA TYR A 155 4.69 -1.36 10.39
C TYR A 155 5.51 -0.18 9.86
N VAL A 156 5.28 0.97 10.48
CA VAL A 156 6.09 2.17 10.23
C VAL A 156 7.44 2.02 10.90
N ASP A 157 8.50 2.02 10.11
CA ASP A 157 9.87 1.97 10.62
C ASP A 157 10.60 3.32 10.55
N GLN A 158 10.05 4.31 9.82
CA GLN A 158 10.66 5.63 9.76
C GLN A 158 9.63 6.74 9.48
N ILE A 159 9.75 7.87 10.16
CA ILE A 159 9.10 9.14 9.83
C ILE A 159 10.19 10.23 9.81
N GLY A 160 10.35 10.90 8.66
CA GLY A 160 11.43 11.87 8.45
C GLY A 160 12.80 11.28 8.81
N ASN A 161 13.47 11.86 9.80
CA ASN A 161 14.77 11.39 10.31
C ASN A 161 14.68 10.47 11.55
N VAL A 162 13.47 10.19 12.05
CA VAL A 162 13.27 9.27 13.19
C VAL A 162 13.06 7.87 12.64
N ARG A 163 14.05 6.98 12.86
CA ARG A 163 14.05 5.61 12.33
C ARG A 163 14.08 4.58 13.46
N PHE A 164 13.30 3.51 13.31
CA PHE A 164 13.32 2.29 14.10
C PHE A 164 14.02 1.20 13.30
N GLU A 165 15.28 0.95 13.62
CA GLU A 165 16.10 -0.04 12.93
C GLU A 165 15.84 -1.44 13.48
N ASN A 166 14.85 -2.11 12.91
CA ASN A 166 14.52 -3.49 13.22
C ASN A 166 13.77 -4.11 12.04
N ASP A 167 14.04 -5.37 11.73
CA ASP A 167 13.43 -6.13 10.66
C ASP A 167 12.74 -7.42 11.15
N SER A 168 12.48 -7.50 12.46
CA SER A 168 11.78 -8.61 13.07
C SER A 168 10.29 -8.61 12.73
N PHE A 169 9.68 -9.78 12.85
CA PHE A 169 8.23 -9.93 12.86
C PHE A 169 7.66 -9.46 14.22
N PHE A 170 6.61 -8.68 14.19
CA PHE A 170 5.86 -8.23 15.38
C PHE A 170 4.39 -8.60 15.22
N GLU A 171 3.74 -8.94 16.32
CA GLU A 171 2.31 -9.22 16.36
C GLU A 171 1.50 -7.93 16.11
N ASN A 172 0.32 -8.09 15.50
CA ASN A 172 -0.52 -6.96 15.09
C ASN A 172 -0.96 -6.10 16.27
N GLU A 173 -1.18 -6.67 17.45
CA GLU A 173 -1.57 -5.97 18.67
C GLU A 173 -0.52 -4.92 19.07
N LEU A 174 0.74 -5.23 18.88
CA LEU A 174 1.84 -4.31 19.18
C LEU A 174 1.92 -3.18 18.14
N ILE A 175 1.69 -3.50 16.87
CA ILE A 175 1.70 -2.53 15.76
C ILE A 175 0.53 -1.57 15.86
N GLU A 176 -0.69 -2.08 16.04
CA GLU A 176 -1.91 -1.28 16.13
C GLU A 176 -2.09 -0.59 17.49
N GLY A 177 -1.23 -0.89 18.48
CA GLY A 177 -1.27 -0.31 19.83
C GLY A 177 -1.04 1.20 19.89
N ASN A 178 -0.59 1.82 18.80
CA ASN A 178 -0.39 3.27 18.72
C ASN A 178 -0.78 3.84 17.35
N ALA A 179 -1.05 5.15 17.32
CA ALA A 179 -1.53 5.83 16.12
C ALA A 179 -0.52 5.92 14.97
N VAL A 180 0.77 5.73 15.23
CA VAL A 180 1.83 5.71 14.22
C VAL A 180 1.97 4.34 13.58
N ARG A 181 1.55 3.27 14.27
CA ARG A 181 1.77 1.88 13.88
C ARG A 181 3.26 1.49 13.86
N CYS A 182 4.01 1.96 14.84
CA CYS A 182 5.40 1.55 15.08
C CYS A 182 5.44 0.60 16.29
N PRO A 183 6.01 -0.61 16.20
CA PRO A 183 6.01 -1.59 17.30
C PRO A 183 6.88 -1.19 18.49
N ASN A 184 7.64 -0.10 18.39
CA ASN A 184 8.43 0.47 19.48
C ASN A 184 7.78 1.75 20.00
N GLU A 185 7.24 1.73 21.22
CA GLU A 185 6.49 2.85 21.80
C GLU A 185 7.32 4.14 21.93
N LYS A 186 8.61 4.04 22.29
CA LYS A 186 9.50 5.21 22.38
C LYS A 186 9.70 5.87 21.01
N MET A 187 9.86 5.07 19.97
CA MET A 187 10.00 5.59 18.59
C MET A 187 8.67 6.09 18.08
N ALA A 188 7.57 5.40 18.36
CA ALA A 188 6.21 5.84 18.01
C ALA A 188 5.90 7.24 18.58
N THR A 189 6.26 7.49 19.84
CA THR A 189 6.10 8.81 20.47
C THR A 189 6.89 9.88 19.73
N LYS A 190 8.17 9.67 19.46
CA LYS A 190 9.01 10.62 18.71
C LYS A 190 8.49 10.89 17.30
N MET A 191 8.04 9.84 16.61
CA MET A 191 7.45 9.96 15.27
C MET A 191 6.13 10.74 15.30
N ALA A 192 5.28 10.51 16.30
CA ALA A 192 4.04 11.26 16.50
C ALA A 192 4.29 12.75 16.76
N GLU A 193 5.26 13.07 17.63
CA GLU A 193 5.68 14.45 17.90
C GLU A 193 6.15 15.16 16.63
N LEU A 194 7.01 14.50 15.83
CA LEU A 194 7.50 15.05 14.57
C LEU A 194 6.39 15.30 13.54
N ILE A 195 5.41 14.40 13.43
CA ILE A 195 4.22 14.61 12.56
C ILE A 195 3.42 15.84 13.03
N LEU A 196 3.18 15.96 14.34
CA LEU A 196 2.42 17.07 14.90
C LEU A 196 3.14 18.43 14.75
N GLU A 197 4.45 18.46 14.93
CA GLU A 197 5.27 19.65 14.68
C GLU A 197 5.23 20.09 13.22
N THR A 198 5.39 19.12 12.30
CA THR A 198 5.32 19.38 10.86
C THR A 198 3.93 19.93 10.47
N ARG A 199 2.86 19.35 11.01
CA ARG A 199 1.49 19.84 10.78
C ARG A 199 1.29 21.26 11.29
N LYS A 200 1.83 21.62 12.47
CA LYS A 200 1.74 23.00 13.00
C LYS A 200 2.41 24.02 12.09
N LYS A 201 3.42 23.62 11.32
CA LYS A 201 4.10 24.45 10.33
C LYS A 201 3.35 24.54 8.99
N GLY A 202 2.20 23.88 8.85
CA GLY A 202 1.44 23.79 7.60
C GLY A 202 2.15 22.95 6.53
N ASP A 203 3.07 22.06 6.93
CA ASP A 203 3.90 21.26 6.04
C ASP A 203 3.58 19.76 6.15
N THR A 204 4.25 18.93 5.36
CA THR A 204 4.07 17.48 5.30
C THR A 204 5.41 16.75 5.41
N ILE A 205 5.37 15.51 5.88
CA ILE A 205 6.56 14.69 6.06
C ILE A 205 6.34 13.28 5.51
N GLY A 206 7.39 12.72 4.92
CA GLY A 206 7.42 11.34 4.44
C GLY A 206 7.92 10.36 5.49
N GLY A 207 8.06 9.13 5.09
CA GLY A 207 8.61 8.06 5.92
C GLY A 207 8.69 6.74 5.20
N ALA A 208 8.91 5.66 5.91
CA ALA A 208 9.00 4.32 5.37
C ALA A 208 8.17 3.31 6.17
N ILE A 209 7.72 2.28 5.46
CA ILE A 209 7.03 1.13 6.00
C ILE A 209 7.88 -0.10 5.74
N ARG A 210 8.04 -0.94 6.76
CA ARG A 210 8.60 -2.28 6.63
C ARG A 210 7.49 -3.31 6.61
N CYS A 211 7.66 -4.32 5.78
CA CYS A 211 6.81 -5.49 5.75
C CYS A 211 7.66 -6.75 5.88
N VAL A 212 7.30 -7.61 6.82
CA VAL A 212 7.91 -8.92 7.04
C VAL A 212 6.81 -9.98 6.87
N ILE A 213 7.05 -10.95 5.99
CA ILE A 213 6.10 -12.03 5.68
C ILE A 213 6.73 -13.35 6.08
N GLN A 214 6.08 -14.08 6.97
CA GLN A 214 6.53 -15.40 7.42
C GLN A 214 5.63 -16.51 6.85
N GLY A 215 6.15 -17.74 6.82
CA GLY A 215 5.41 -18.92 6.37
C GLY A 215 5.30 -19.06 4.84
N VAL A 216 5.95 -18.18 4.08
CA VAL A 216 5.98 -18.31 2.61
C VAL A 216 6.82 -19.51 2.22
N PRO A 217 6.27 -20.52 1.50
CA PRO A 217 7.05 -21.68 1.08
C PRO A 217 8.16 -21.27 0.09
N ALA A 218 9.23 -22.05 0.04
CA ALA A 218 10.20 -21.92 -1.04
C ALA A 218 9.55 -22.25 -2.40
N GLY A 219 9.97 -21.55 -3.46
CA GLY A 219 9.52 -21.85 -4.83
C GLY A 219 8.53 -20.85 -5.42
N LEU A 220 8.12 -19.79 -4.71
CA LEU A 220 7.24 -18.76 -5.29
C LEU A 220 8.06 -17.69 -6.03
N GLY A 221 7.73 -17.47 -7.27
CA GLY A 221 8.43 -16.54 -8.18
C GLY A 221 8.82 -17.23 -9.49
N GLU A 222 9.13 -16.45 -10.50
CA GLU A 222 9.49 -16.94 -11.84
C GLU A 222 10.78 -16.28 -12.33
N PRO A 223 11.68 -17.02 -13.00
CA PRO A 223 12.68 -16.40 -13.84
C PRO A 223 11.96 -15.91 -15.13
N VAL A 224 12.37 -14.94 -15.85
CA VAL A 224 13.47 -13.99 -15.66
C VAL A 224 12.89 -12.64 -15.25
N PHE A 225 11.69 -12.27 -15.77
CA PHE A 225 11.05 -10.96 -15.61
C PHE A 225 10.00 -10.93 -14.50
N ASP A 226 9.38 -12.07 -14.18
CA ASP A 226 8.38 -12.21 -13.12
C ASP A 226 9.01 -12.66 -11.80
N LYS A 227 10.17 -12.08 -11.46
CA LYS A 227 10.79 -12.32 -10.17
C LYS A 227 9.88 -11.84 -9.05
N LEU A 228 9.75 -12.60 -7.97
CA LEU A 228 8.88 -12.25 -6.85
C LEU A 228 9.16 -10.84 -6.30
N HIS A 229 10.44 -10.47 -6.12
CA HIS A 229 10.78 -9.12 -5.68
C HIS A 229 10.50 -8.03 -6.74
N ALA A 230 10.52 -8.36 -8.04
CA ALA A 230 10.17 -7.42 -9.09
C ALA A 230 8.66 -7.12 -9.07
N ASP A 231 7.81 -8.15 -8.90
CA ASP A 231 6.37 -7.96 -8.78
C ASP A 231 5.97 -7.29 -7.45
N LEU A 232 6.66 -7.60 -6.33
CA LEU A 232 6.54 -6.85 -5.08
C LEU A 232 6.90 -5.37 -5.29
N GLY A 233 8.04 -5.09 -5.93
CA GLY A 233 8.45 -3.73 -6.27
C GLY A 233 7.44 -3.00 -7.15
N LYS A 234 6.92 -3.64 -8.18
CA LYS A 234 5.84 -3.10 -9.03
C LYS A 234 4.58 -2.81 -8.22
N ALA A 235 4.18 -3.71 -7.34
CA ALA A 235 3.03 -3.53 -6.46
C ALA A 235 3.20 -2.31 -5.56
N MET A 236 4.34 -2.21 -4.86
CA MET A 236 4.65 -1.12 -3.94
C MET A 236 4.80 0.23 -4.65
N LEU A 237 5.55 0.29 -5.76
CA LEU A 237 5.73 1.51 -6.55
C LEU A 237 4.43 2.00 -7.23
N SER A 238 3.41 1.15 -7.32
CA SER A 238 2.07 1.54 -7.79
C SER A 238 1.23 2.25 -6.72
N ILE A 239 1.64 2.22 -5.45
CA ILE A 239 0.94 2.92 -4.35
C ILE A 239 1.24 4.42 -4.44
N ASN A 240 0.21 5.24 -4.21
CA ASN A 240 0.34 6.70 -4.21
C ASN A 240 1.44 7.15 -3.22
N ALA A 241 2.23 8.15 -3.62
CA ALA A 241 3.34 8.73 -2.88
C ALA A 241 4.58 7.82 -2.69
N VAL A 242 4.57 6.56 -3.09
CA VAL A 242 5.76 5.71 -3.04
C VAL A 242 6.82 6.20 -4.01
N LYS A 243 8.10 6.20 -3.56
CA LYS A 243 9.28 6.62 -4.29
C LYS A 243 10.44 5.64 -4.21
N GLY A 244 10.39 4.66 -3.32
CA GLY A 244 11.44 3.68 -3.16
C GLY A 244 10.91 2.35 -2.66
N PHE A 245 11.60 1.30 -3.05
CA PHE A 245 11.41 -0.08 -2.61
C PHE A 245 12.78 -0.72 -2.47
N GLU A 246 13.01 -1.42 -1.37
CA GLU A 246 14.20 -2.24 -1.15
C GLU A 246 13.83 -3.56 -0.50
N ILE A 247 14.56 -4.62 -0.87
CA ILE A 247 14.38 -5.99 -0.37
C ILE A 247 15.60 -6.43 0.43
N GLY A 248 15.40 -7.11 1.56
CA GLY A 248 16.48 -7.56 2.42
C GLY A 248 17.37 -6.40 2.89
N SER A 249 18.68 -6.53 2.71
CA SER A 249 19.66 -5.47 3.01
C SER A 249 19.60 -4.26 2.05
N GLY A 250 18.85 -4.37 0.94
CA GLY A 250 18.58 -3.26 0.03
C GLY A 250 19.83 -2.49 -0.38
N PHE A 251 19.80 -1.15 -0.22
CA PHE A 251 20.94 -0.28 -0.53
C PHE A 251 22.13 -0.44 0.41
N ASP A 252 21.94 -0.95 1.63
CA ASP A 252 23.03 -1.18 2.57
C ASP A 252 23.98 -2.28 2.07
N SER A 253 23.51 -3.18 1.19
CA SER A 253 24.33 -4.22 0.54
C SER A 253 25.51 -3.68 -0.27
N ILE A 254 25.42 -2.42 -0.74
CA ILE A 254 26.48 -1.77 -1.53
C ILE A 254 27.80 -1.67 -0.71
N ALA A 255 27.70 -1.52 0.60
CA ALA A 255 28.84 -1.40 1.50
C ALA A 255 29.39 -2.75 2.00
N MET A 256 28.73 -3.87 1.64
CA MET A 256 29.09 -5.21 2.08
C MET A 256 29.96 -5.95 1.03
N ASN A 257 30.92 -6.71 1.51
CA ASN A 257 31.61 -7.68 0.65
C ASN A 257 30.73 -8.91 0.42
N GLY A 258 30.95 -9.65 -0.68
CA GLY A 258 30.18 -10.84 -0.97
C GLY A 258 30.23 -11.91 0.15
N SER A 259 31.37 -12.05 0.85
CA SER A 259 31.52 -12.95 1.98
C SER A 259 30.69 -12.54 3.22
N GLU A 260 30.36 -11.25 3.34
CA GLU A 260 29.52 -10.71 4.41
C GLU A 260 28.04 -10.80 4.04
N HIS A 261 27.71 -10.53 2.77
CA HIS A 261 26.34 -10.53 2.26
C HIS A 261 25.77 -11.93 2.03
N ASN A 262 26.60 -12.94 1.77
CA ASN A 262 26.13 -14.29 1.44
C ASN A 262 25.38 -14.94 2.60
N ASP A 263 24.12 -15.30 2.36
CA ASP A 263 23.28 -16.04 3.29
C ASP A 263 23.68 -17.51 3.30
N ILE A 264 24.51 -17.91 4.29
CA ILE A 264 25.08 -19.25 4.40
C ILE A 264 23.99 -20.23 4.83
N PHE A 265 23.85 -21.34 4.11
CA PHE A 265 22.88 -22.39 4.42
C PHE A 265 23.19 -23.11 5.73
N SER A 266 22.15 -23.45 6.45
CA SER A 266 22.11 -24.44 7.52
C SER A 266 21.71 -25.82 6.96
N SER A 267 21.93 -26.87 7.74
CA SER A 267 21.66 -28.25 7.30
C SER A 267 20.17 -28.56 7.05
N ASP A 268 19.27 -27.75 7.57
CA ASP A 268 17.82 -27.84 7.37
C ASP A 268 17.30 -27.07 6.17
N GLY A 269 18.20 -26.44 5.39
CA GLY A 269 17.88 -25.64 4.21
C GLY A 269 17.52 -24.18 4.51
N SER A 270 17.46 -23.78 5.79
CA SER A 270 17.38 -22.38 6.17
C SER A 270 18.72 -21.65 5.95
N THR A 271 18.74 -20.33 6.12
CA THR A 271 19.99 -19.56 6.07
C THR A 271 20.28 -18.90 7.42
N LYS A 272 21.56 -18.71 7.75
CA LYS A 272 22.01 -18.11 9.01
C LYS A 272 21.74 -16.60 9.09
N THR A 273 21.71 -15.95 7.95
CA THR A 273 21.37 -14.53 7.75
C THR A 273 20.28 -14.44 6.69
N ASN A 274 19.71 -13.27 6.51
CA ASN A 274 18.65 -13.07 5.51
C ASN A 274 18.85 -11.74 4.75
N HIS A 275 20.08 -11.49 4.30
CA HIS A 275 20.43 -10.30 3.51
C HIS A 275 19.68 -10.26 2.17
N SER A 276 19.38 -11.42 1.60
CA SER A 276 18.55 -11.56 0.38
C SER A 276 17.07 -11.24 0.61
N GLY A 277 16.61 -11.08 1.86
CA GLY A 277 15.22 -10.79 2.19
C GLY A 277 14.24 -11.90 1.80
N GLY A 278 14.65 -13.18 1.91
CA GLY A 278 13.80 -14.34 1.64
C GLY A 278 13.63 -14.70 0.15
N ILE A 279 14.36 -14.02 -0.76
CA ILE A 279 14.21 -14.21 -2.21
C ILE A 279 15.59 -14.33 -2.86
N GLN A 280 15.86 -15.47 -3.50
CA GLN A 280 17.09 -15.73 -4.22
C GLN A 280 16.78 -16.09 -5.68
N GLY A 281 17.50 -15.51 -6.64
CA GLY A 281 17.22 -15.72 -8.06
C GLY A 281 15.84 -15.25 -8.55
N GLY A 282 15.09 -14.54 -7.70
CA GLY A 282 13.71 -14.12 -7.97
C GLY A 282 12.64 -15.05 -7.42
N ILE A 283 13.05 -16.09 -6.68
CA ILE A 283 12.19 -17.15 -6.14
C ILE A 283 12.34 -17.15 -4.61
N SER A 284 11.23 -17.33 -3.86
CA SER A 284 11.26 -17.45 -2.40
C SER A 284 12.08 -18.67 -1.97
N ASN A 285 12.86 -18.52 -0.90
CA ASN A 285 13.73 -19.57 -0.37
C ASN A 285 13.24 -20.19 0.96
N GLY A 286 12.04 -19.82 1.43
CA GLY A 286 11.46 -20.29 2.70
C GLY A 286 11.83 -19.43 3.91
N MET A 287 12.79 -18.53 3.81
CA MET A 287 13.07 -17.53 4.83
C MET A 287 12.02 -16.42 4.84
N PRO A 288 11.85 -15.66 5.94
CA PRO A 288 10.94 -14.51 5.95
C PRO A 288 11.25 -13.53 4.81
N ILE A 289 10.21 -13.11 4.08
CA ILE A 289 10.36 -12.06 3.08
C ILE A 289 10.32 -10.72 3.81
N SER A 290 11.39 -9.92 3.69
CA SER A 290 11.50 -8.61 4.32
C SER A 290 11.80 -7.52 3.29
N PHE A 291 10.99 -6.46 3.27
CA PHE A 291 11.20 -5.31 2.38
C PHE A 291 10.76 -3.99 3.04
N ARG A 292 11.23 -2.87 2.49
CA ARG A 292 10.87 -1.51 2.90
C ARG A 292 10.32 -0.70 1.73
N VAL A 293 9.40 0.21 2.05
CA VAL A 293 8.73 1.08 1.07
C VAL A 293 8.81 2.52 1.54
N ALA A 294 9.45 3.38 0.74
CA ALA A 294 9.61 4.79 1.05
C ALA A 294 8.50 5.65 0.43
N PHE A 295 7.89 6.49 1.26
CA PHE A 295 6.84 7.43 0.89
C PHE A 295 7.36 8.87 0.94
N LYS A 296 7.17 9.62 -0.15
CA LYS A 296 7.44 11.05 -0.16
C LYS A 296 6.42 11.83 0.69
N PRO A 297 6.73 13.06 1.13
CA PRO A 297 5.75 13.96 1.70
C PRO A 297 4.54 14.19 0.78
N VAL A 298 3.38 14.46 1.37
CA VAL A 298 2.16 14.80 0.61
C VAL A 298 2.37 16.11 -0.15
N ALA A 299 1.94 16.17 -1.41
CA ALA A 299 2.16 17.34 -2.27
C ALA A 299 1.34 18.58 -1.87
N THR A 300 0.17 18.38 -1.24
CA THR A 300 -0.70 19.47 -0.80
C THR A 300 -0.29 19.94 0.59
N ILE A 301 0.31 21.14 0.66
CA ILE A 301 0.73 21.79 1.91
C ILE A 301 -0.11 23.06 2.16
N MET A 302 -0.19 23.48 3.42
CA MET A 302 -0.93 24.67 3.86
C MET A 302 -0.02 25.92 3.84
N GLN A 303 0.80 26.02 2.81
CA GLN A 303 1.71 27.12 2.53
C GLN A 303 1.54 27.55 1.07
N THR A 304 1.71 28.84 0.80
CA THR A 304 1.72 29.35 -0.59
C THR A 304 2.90 28.78 -1.35
N GLN A 305 2.62 28.26 -2.54
CA GLN A 305 3.62 27.68 -3.44
C GLN A 305 3.50 28.30 -4.84
N PRO A 306 4.60 28.67 -5.48
CA PRO A 306 4.61 29.08 -6.88
C PRO A 306 4.25 27.84 -7.76
N THR A 307 3.48 28.11 -8.83
CA THR A 307 3.07 27.09 -9.80
C THR A 307 2.73 27.74 -11.13
N ILE A 308 2.13 26.96 -12.04
CA ILE A 308 1.60 27.44 -13.32
C ILE A 308 0.12 27.10 -13.47
N ASP A 309 -0.59 27.89 -14.25
CA ASP A 309 -1.95 27.59 -14.71
C ASP A 309 -1.95 26.65 -15.95
N GLU A 310 -3.15 26.32 -16.46
CA GLU A 310 -3.32 25.41 -17.60
C GLU A 310 -2.78 25.98 -18.92
N VAL A 311 -2.57 27.30 -19.03
CA VAL A 311 -1.99 27.98 -20.22
C VAL A 311 -0.53 28.33 -20.05
N GLY A 312 0.07 28.02 -18.89
CA GLY A 312 1.50 28.18 -18.64
C GLY A 312 1.89 29.49 -17.96
N ASN A 313 0.95 30.32 -17.49
CA ASN A 313 1.27 31.53 -16.75
C ASN A 313 1.67 31.18 -15.31
N GLU A 314 2.66 31.93 -14.78
CA GLU A 314 3.04 31.83 -13.36
C GLU A 314 1.87 32.27 -12.45
N THR A 315 1.62 31.49 -11.41
CA THR A 315 0.59 31.75 -10.40
C THR A 315 1.02 31.17 -9.06
N GLU A 316 0.21 31.36 -8.05
CA GLU A 316 0.43 30.81 -6.71
C GLU A 316 -0.76 29.96 -6.27
N ILE A 317 -0.48 28.96 -5.49
CA ILE A 317 -1.48 28.06 -4.93
C ILE A 317 -1.20 27.80 -3.45
N GLU A 318 -2.25 27.74 -2.65
CA GLU A 318 -2.19 27.33 -1.26
C GLU A 318 -3.15 26.16 -1.04
N GLY A 319 -2.68 25.11 -0.37
CA GLY A 319 -3.51 23.98 0.01
C GLY A 319 -4.58 24.42 1.01
N LYS A 320 -5.84 24.10 0.70
CA LYS A 320 -6.98 24.34 1.60
C LYS A 320 -7.63 23.01 1.94
N GLY A 321 -8.27 22.93 3.12
CA GLY A 321 -9.02 21.74 3.52
C GLY A 321 -8.24 20.81 4.46
N ARG A 322 -8.68 19.55 4.52
CA ARG A 322 -8.23 18.55 5.49
C ARG A 322 -7.30 17.54 4.83
N HIS A 323 -6.00 17.79 4.90
CA HIS A 323 -4.96 16.91 4.36
C HIS A 323 -4.18 16.20 5.47
N ASP A 324 -3.62 15.03 5.16
CA ASP A 324 -2.70 14.32 6.06
C ASP A 324 -1.34 15.05 6.06
N ALA A 325 -0.80 15.37 7.24
CA ALA A 325 0.58 15.82 7.35
C ALA A 325 1.57 14.67 7.07
N CYS A 326 1.14 13.44 7.33
CA CYS A 326 1.88 12.23 6.99
C CYS A 326 0.90 11.11 6.64
N VAL A 327 1.09 10.50 5.45
CA VAL A 327 0.21 9.40 4.98
C VAL A 327 0.69 8.03 5.45
N VAL A 328 1.92 7.93 5.97
CA VAL A 328 2.61 6.66 6.21
C VAL A 328 1.83 5.73 7.15
N PRO A 329 1.30 6.18 8.31
CA PRO A 329 0.52 5.31 9.19
C PRO A 329 -0.70 4.68 8.52
N ARG A 330 -1.36 5.42 7.61
CA ARG A 330 -2.52 4.93 6.86
C ARG A 330 -2.15 4.02 5.70
N ALA A 331 -0.91 4.09 5.23
CA ALA A 331 -0.43 3.26 4.14
C ALA A 331 -0.04 1.84 4.57
N VAL A 332 0.12 1.57 5.87
CA VAL A 332 0.46 0.24 6.41
C VAL A 332 -0.48 -0.84 5.87
N PRO A 333 -1.81 -0.79 6.02
CA PRO A 333 -2.71 -1.82 5.47
C PRO A 333 -2.73 -1.86 3.93
N ILE A 334 -2.32 -0.79 3.24
CA ILE A 334 -2.22 -0.78 1.78
C ILE A 334 -0.99 -1.57 1.30
N VAL A 335 0.16 -1.38 1.95
CA VAL A 335 1.39 -2.15 1.69
C VAL A 335 1.15 -3.63 1.94
N GLU A 336 0.54 -3.96 3.06
CA GLU A 336 0.16 -5.32 3.45
C GLU A 336 -0.80 -5.96 2.44
N ALA A 337 -1.84 -5.25 2.03
CA ALA A 337 -2.81 -5.71 1.03
C ALA A 337 -2.16 -6.01 -0.32
N MET A 338 -1.30 -5.12 -0.80
CA MET A 338 -0.59 -5.31 -2.08
C MET A 338 0.40 -6.47 -2.01
N ALA A 339 1.09 -6.65 -0.87
CA ALA A 339 1.96 -7.81 -0.64
C ALA A 339 1.16 -9.12 -0.67
N ALA A 340 0.02 -9.17 0.03
CA ALA A 340 -0.85 -10.34 0.05
C ALA A 340 -1.36 -10.72 -1.35
N MET A 341 -1.74 -9.74 -2.17
CA MET A 341 -2.16 -9.98 -3.55
C MET A 341 -1.03 -10.61 -4.39
N VAL A 342 0.21 -10.12 -4.25
CA VAL A 342 1.37 -10.68 -4.98
C VAL A 342 1.65 -12.11 -4.52
N ILE A 343 1.72 -12.35 -3.21
CA ILE A 343 2.01 -13.69 -2.66
C ILE A 343 0.92 -14.69 -3.07
N LEU A 344 -0.36 -14.31 -3.01
CA LEU A 344 -1.44 -15.19 -3.43
C LEU A 344 -1.38 -15.49 -4.93
N ASP A 345 -1.13 -14.49 -5.79
CA ASP A 345 -1.00 -14.69 -7.22
C ASP A 345 0.10 -15.70 -7.55
N PHE A 346 1.30 -15.55 -6.96
CA PHE A 346 2.39 -16.50 -7.13
C PHE A 346 2.11 -17.87 -6.52
N TYR A 347 1.43 -17.94 -5.37
CA TYR A 347 1.02 -19.20 -4.78
C TYR A 347 0.11 -19.99 -5.73
N LEU A 348 -0.88 -19.33 -6.32
CA LEU A 348 -1.79 -19.96 -7.26
C LEU A 348 -1.09 -20.38 -8.56
N ARG A 349 -0.19 -19.54 -9.08
CA ARG A 349 0.66 -19.86 -10.25
C ARG A 349 1.51 -21.10 -9.99
N ASN A 350 2.13 -21.18 -8.81
CA ASN A 350 3.00 -22.29 -8.44
C ASN A 350 2.26 -23.64 -8.35
N LYS A 351 0.93 -23.65 -8.13
CA LYS A 351 0.12 -24.88 -8.11
C LYS A 351 0.10 -25.63 -9.44
N SER A 352 0.43 -24.99 -10.55
CA SER A 352 0.51 -25.60 -11.87
C SER A 352 1.89 -26.11 -12.22
N VAL A 353 2.92 -25.85 -11.40
CA VAL A 353 4.33 -26.23 -11.69
C VAL A 353 4.60 -27.68 -11.30
N HIS A 354 3.93 -28.18 -10.27
CA HIS A 354 4.07 -29.55 -9.80
C HIS A 354 2.75 -30.30 -9.93
N LEU A 355 2.80 -31.49 -10.52
CA LEU A 355 1.68 -32.43 -10.63
C LEU A 355 1.60 -33.29 -9.38
#